data_ffc2e0efb5de2881943aed9fbd8b7e69
#
_entry.id   ffc2e0efb5de2881943aed9fbd8b7e69
#
_cell.length_a   1.000
_cell.length_b   1.000
_cell.length_c   1.000
_cell.angle_alpha   90.00
_cell.angle_beta   90.00
_cell.angle_gamma   90.00
#
_symmetry.space_group_name_H-M   'P 1'
#
loop_
_entity.id
_entity.type
_entity.pdbx_description
1 polymer ?
#
loop_
_entity_poly.entity_id
_entity_poly.type
_entity_poly.pdbx_seq_one_letter_code
_entity_poly.pdbx_strand_id
1 'polypeptide(L)'
;MKIGLQIPDFTGPGAARLGADLATVARTADDAGFEFISVMDHFFQINMVGPPEHDMLEAYTTLGYLAGCTSRAKLVTLVTGAVYRHPGLLAKIVTTLDVLSGGRAWLGIGAAWNEEESRGLGIPFPPVAERFERLEETLQICLQMWSGDESPYQGRHYQLARPLNYPKALSAPHPPILIGGSGERKTLRFVARYAQACNLFPGPDLARKLDVLRAHCDAEGRDYDEIEKTCYFIFDVGEKGEKAAQVVDQLGGLAEMGFQAAIGAVAGVWDVTPLEIIGAEVIPAVAAL
;
A
#
# COMPACT_ATOMS: atom_id res chain seq x y z
N MET A 1 -7.07 15.58 -6.42
CA MET A 1 -6.93 14.20 -5.85
C MET A 1 -5.78 13.46 -6.53
N LYS A 2 -5.01 12.64 -5.80
CA LYS A 2 -3.91 11.80 -6.35
C LYS A 2 -4.45 10.46 -6.83
N ILE A 3 -3.82 9.89 -7.86
CA ILE A 3 -4.18 8.59 -8.42
C ILE A 3 -3.02 7.62 -8.25
N GLY A 4 -3.30 6.40 -7.81
CA GLY A 4 -2.33 5.33 -7.65
C GLY A 4 -2.74 4.04 -8.36
N LEU A 5 -1.78 3.39 -9.00
CA LEU A 5 -1.93 2.09 -9.62
C LEU A 5 -1.69 0.97 -8.60
N GLN A 6 -2.56 -0.02 -8.53
CA GLN A 6 -2.27 -1.34 -7.98
C GLN A 6 -2.27 -2.37 -9.11
N ILE A 7 -1.24 -3.23 -9.14
CA ILE A 7 -1.17 -4.39 -10.04
C ILE A 7 -1.50 -5.64 -9.20
N PRO A 8 -2.76 -6.14 -9.26
CA PRO A 8 -3.21 -7.21 -8.38
C PRO A 8 -3.05 -8.62 -8.99
N ASP A 9 -2.78 -8.72 -10.29
CA ASP A 9 -2.71 -9.98 -11.02
C ASP A 9 -1.56 -9.96 -12.03
N PHE A 10 -0.75 -11.02 -12.04
CA PHE A 10 0.43 -11.17 -12.89
C PHE A 10 0.26 -12.23 -13.98
N THR A 11 -0.92 -12.80 -14.14
CA THR A 11 -1.19 -13.91 -15.05
C THR A 11 -1.22 -13.48 -16.52
N GLY A 12 -1.59 -12.24 -16.83
CA GLY A 12 -1.87 -11.77 -18.19
C GLY A 12 -0.73 -11.95 -19.21
N PRO A 13 0.52 -11.52 -18.92
CA PRO A 13 1.63 -11.60 -19.90
C PRO A 13 2.21 -12.99 -20.11
N GLY A 14 2.01 -13.90 -19.15
CA GLY A 14 2.75 -15.16 -19.05
C GLY A 14 4.20 -14.97 -18.59
N ALA A 15 4.74 -15.94 -17.87
CA ALA A 15 6.01 -15.84 -17.12
C ALA A 15 7.22 -15.36 -17.95
N ALA A 16 7.32 -15.74 -19.21
CA ALA A 16 8.47 -15.37 -20.06
C ALA A 16 8.53 -13.87 -20.41
N ARG A 17 7.39 -13.19 -20.44
CA ARG A 17 7.28 -11.77 -20.78
C ARG A 17 7.03 -10.88 -19.58
N LEU A 18 6.59 -11.47 -18.48
CA LEU A 18 6.08 -10.78 -17.30
C LEU A 18 7.01 -9.64 -16.82
N GLY A 19 8.32 -9.89 -16.72
CA GLY A 19 9.27 -8.86 -16.29
C GLY A 19 9.33 -7.65 -17.23
N ALA A 20 9.35 -7.89 -18.56
CA ALA A 20 9.41 -6.81 -19.54
C ALA A 20 8.10 -6.01 -19.60
N ASP A 21 6.97 -6.71 -19.59
CA ASP A 21 5.64 -6.09 -19.64
C ASP A 21 5.35 -5.33 -18.33
N LEU A 22 5.75 -5.88 -17.18
CA LEU A 22 5.66 -5.20 -15.88
C LEU A 22 6.48 -3.89 -15.86
N ALA A 23 7.69 -3.91 -16.42
CA ALA A 23 8.50 -2.69 -16.55
C ALA A 23 7.85 -1.66 -17.48
N THR A 24 7.18 -2.11 -18.52
CA THR A 24 6.45 -1.21 -19.46
C THR A 24 5.25 -0.59 -18.75
N VAL A 25 4.42 -1.38 -18.06
CA VAL A 25 3.28 -0.88 -17.26
C VAL A 25 3.76 0.15 -16.23
N ALA A 26 4.82 -0.16 -15.49
CA ALA A 26 5.32 0.73 -14.44
C ALA A 26 5.85 2.06 -15.00
N ARG A 27 6.62 2.03 -16.11
CA ARG A 27 7.09 3.25 -16.77
C ARG A 27 5.94 4.08 -17.32
N THR A 28 4.99 3.44 -17.99
CA THR A 28 3.80 4.16 -18.51
C THR A 28 3.01 4.82 -17.37
N ALA A 29 2.80 4.13 -16.25
CA ALA A 29 2.14 4.73 -15.09
C ALA A 29 2.94 5.90 -14.49
N ASP A 30 4.28 5.74 -14.33
CA ASP A 30 5.16 6.80 -13.86
C ASP A 30 5.12 8.02 -14.79
N ASP A 31 5.18 7.81 -16.11
CA ASP A 31 5.13 8.87 -17.14
C ASP A 31 3.76 9.52 -17.23
N ALA A 32 2.68 8.77 -17.04
CA ALA A 32 1.30 9.25 -17.02
C ALA A 32 0.97 10.09 -15.77
N GLY A 33 1.83 10.07 -14.74
CA GLY A 33 1.66 10.89 -13.53
C GLY A 33 0.93 10.20 -12.38
N PHE A 34 0.89 8.87 -12.36
CA PHE A 34 0.42 8.15 -11.18
C PHE A 34 1.33 8.44 -9.99
N GLU A 35 0.72 8.83 -8.87
CA GLU A 35 1.45 9.15 -7.62
C GLU A 35 1.99 7.91 -6.92
N PHE A 36 1.29 6.78 -7.03
CA PHE A 36 1.66 5.52 -6.40
C PHE A 36 1.68 4.39 -7.43
N ILE A 37 2.64 3.47 -7.27
CA ILE A 37 2.60 2.14 -7.86
C ILE A 37 2.65 1.15 -6.73
N SER A 38 1.67 0.26 -6.68
CA SER A 38 1.53 -0.72 -5.61
C SER A 38 1.30 -2.13 -6.13
N VAL A 39 1.67 -3.09 -5.30
CA VAL A 39 1.36 -4.51 -5.47
C VAL A 39 0.76 -5.06 -4.19
N MET A 40 0.01 -6.16 -4.29
CA MET A 40 -0.42 -6.89 -3.10
C MET A 40 0.78 -7.66 -2.50
N ASP A 41 0.79 -7.81 -1.17
CA ASP A 41 1.76 -8.68 -0.51
C ASP A 41 1.08 -10.02 -0.15
N HIS A 42 0.73 -10.76 -1.20
CA HIS A 42 0.22 -12.12 -1.14
C HIS A 42 1.20 -13.07 -1.83
N PHE A 43 1.22 -14.32 -1.42
CA PHE A 43 2.07 -15.38 -2.02
C PHE A 43 1.26 -16.29 -2.94
N PHE A 44 -0.04 -16.39 -2.70
CA PHE A 44 -1.04 -17.04 -3.56
C PHE A 44 -2.02 -15.96 -4.03
N GLN A 45 -2.63 -16.18 -5.20
CA GLN A 45 -3.68 -15.24 -5.63
C GLN A 45 -4.90 -15.33 -4.71
N ILE A 46 -5.55 -14.21 -4.49
CA ILE A 46 -6.74 -14.12 -3.63
C ILE A 46 -8.02 -14.37 -4.43
N ASN A 47 -8.99 -15.07 -3.82
CA ASN A 47 -10.23 -15.48 -4.47
C ASN A 47 -11.07 -14.34 -5.08
N MET A 48 -10.87 -13.09 -4.63
CA MET A 48 -11.53 -11.91 -5.21
C MET A 48 -10.96 -11.51 -6.59
N VAL A 49 -9.75 -11.98 -6.92
CA VAL A 49 -9.06 -11.69 -8.19
C VAL A 49 -9.02 -12.92 -9.07
N GLY A 50 -8.67 -14.08 -8.50
CA GLY A 50 -8.57 -15.33 -9.24
C GLY A 50 -8.26 -16.53 -8.33
N PRO A 51 -8.15 -17.75 -8.90
CA PRO A 51 -7.77 -18.92 -8.13
C PRO A 51 -6.33 -18.81 -7.59
N PRO A 52 -6.00 -19.52 -6.49
CA PRO A 52 -4.70 -19.39 -5.82
C PRO A 52 -3.49 -19.75 -6.70
N GLU A 53 -3.70 -20.50 -7.79
CA GLU A 53 -2.68 -20.89 -8.75
C GLU A 53 -2.32 -19.82 -9.79
N HIS A 54 -3.04 -18.69 -9.83
CA HIS A 54 -2.67 -17.57 -10.70
C HIS A 54 -1.31 -16.99 -10.28
N ASP A 55 -0.57 -16.50 -11.27
CA ASP A 55 0.77 -15.96 -11.06
C ASP A 55 0.75 -14.84 -10.01
N MET A 56 1.57 -14.99 -8.98
CA MET A 56 1.72 -14.02 -7.89
C MET A 56 3.20 -13.79 -7.60
N LEU A 57 3.67 -12.57 -7.79
CA LEU A 57 5.06 -12.19 -7.52
C LEU A 57 5.22 -11.75 -6.06
N GLU A 58 6.38 -12.07 -5.44
CA GLU A 58 6.72 -11.59 -4.11
C GLU A 58 6.86 -10.05 -4.11
N ALA A 59 6.16 -9.40 -3.21
CA ALA A 59 5.90 -7.97 -3.28
C ALA A 59 7.16 -7.10 -3.24
N TYR A 60 8.07 -7.31 -2.29
CA TYR A 60 9.23 -6.43 -2.13
C TYR A 60 10.29 -6.67 -3.19
N THR A 61 10.44 -7.91 -3.67
CA THR A 61 11.27 -8.21 -4.85
C THR A 61 10.72 -7.49 -6.08
N THR A 62 9.41 -7.50 -6.25
CA THR A 62 8.73 -6.79 -7.34
C THR A 62 8.93 -5.27 -7.20
N LEU A 63 8.67 -4.68 -6.03
CA LEU A 63 8.88 -3.25 -5.81
C LEU A 63 10.35 -2.83 -6.00
N GLY A 64 11.30 -3.68 -5.61
CA GLY A 64 12.73 -3.45 -5.88
C GLY A 64 13.05 -3.38 -7.38
N TYR A 65 12.45 -4.26 -8.17
CA TYR A 65 12.53 -4.22 -9.62
C TYR A 65 11.89 -2.94 -10.20
N LEU A 66 10.69 -2.59 -9.73
CA LEU A 66 9.98 -1.38 -10.15
C LEU A 66 10.71 -0.10 -9.76
N ALA A 67 11.43 -0.08 -8.65
CA ALA A 67 12.26 1.05 -8.24
C ALA A 67 13.32 1.41 -9.31
N GLY A 68 13.88 0.39 -9.98
CA GLY A 68 14.82 0.59 -11.09
C GLY A 68 14.16 0.96 -12.43
N CYS A 69 12.84 0.79 -12.55
CA CYS A 69 12.09 1.07 -13.78
C CYS A 69 11.39 2.44 -13.77
N THR A 70 11.27 3.09 -12.61
CA THR A 70 10.49 4.32 -12.37
C THR A 70 11.35 5.39 -11.71
N SER A 71 10.88 6.64 -11.74
CA SER A 71 11.64 7.78 -11.21
C SER A 71 10.85 8.72 -10.29
N ARG A 72 9.53 8.67 -10.29
CA ARG A 72 8.64 9.61 -9.57
C ARG A 72 7.65 8.93 -8.63
N ALA A 73 6.97 7.90 -9.12
CA ALA A 73 5.91 7.24 -8.38
C ALA A 73 6.43 6.65 -7.06
N LYS A 74 5.66 6.82 -6.00
CA LYS A 74 5.86 6.18 -4.70
C LYS A 74 5.58 4.69 -4.81
N LEU A 75 6.39 3.90 -4.13
CA LEU A 75 6.35 2.44 -4.18
C LEU A 75 5.84 1.90 -2.84
N VAL A 76 4.75 1.17 -2.86
CA VAL A 76 4.07 0.72 -1.65
C VAL A 76 3.46 -0.67 -1.82
N THR A 77 3.53 -1.51 -0.80
CA THR A 77 2.66 -2.69 -0.73
C THR A 77 1.25 -2.26 -0.31
N LEU A 78 0.21 -2.81 -0.91
CA LEU A 78 -1.17 -2.51 -0.54
C LEU A 78 -1.92 -3.81 -0.18
N VAL A 79 -1.71 -4.39 1.01
CA VAL A 79 -0.76 -4.02 2.06
C VAL A 79 -0.04 -5.27 2.59
N THR A 80 1.17 -5.08 3.18
CA THR A 80 1.92 -6.16 3.84
C THR A 80 1.15 -6.71 5.04
N GLY A 81 1.08 -8.03 5.16
CA GLY A 81 0.62 -8.69 6.38
C GLY A 81 1.69 -8.68 7.47
N ALA A 82 1.37 -8.13 8.63
CA ALA A 82 2.33 -8.00 9.76
C ALA A 82 2.94 -9.32 10.24
N VAL A 83 2.35 -10.46 9.88
CA VAL A 83 2.83 -11.80 10.25
C VAL A 83 3.73 -12.46 9.21
N TYR A 84 3.87 -11.88 8.01
CA TYR A 84 4.60 -12.50 6.92
C TYR A 84 6.13 -12.37 7.05
N ARG A 85 6.60 -11.35 7.75
CA ARG A 85 8.04 -11.11 7.94
C ARG A 85 8.34 -10.70 9.37
N HIS A 86 9.51 -11.09 9.86
CA HIS A 86 10.02 -10.57 11.12
C HIS A 86 10.17 -9.03 11.03
N PRO A 87 9.70 -8.25 12.01
CA PRO A 87 9.65 -6.78 11.91
C PRO A 87 11.03 -6.13 11.68
N GLY A 88 12.09 -6.63 12.29
CA GLY A 88 13.44 -6.13 12.04
C GLY A 88 13.90 -6.34 10.58
N LEU A 89 13.49 -7.47 9.96
CA LEU A 89 13.72 -7.72 8.53
C LEU A 89 12.87 -6.79 7.67
N LEU A 90 11.59 -6.61 8.02
CA LEU A 90 10.69 -5.73 7.28
C LEU A 90 11.19 -4.28 7.28
N ALA A 91 11.59 -3.73 8.44
CA ALA A 91 12.18 -2.40 8.53
C ALA A 91 13.41 -2.27 7.61
N LYS A 92 14.27 -3.30 7.56
CA LYS A 92 15.44 -3.34 6.69
C LYS A 92 15.08 -3.38 5.20
N ILE A 93 14.06 -4.17 4.83
CA ILE A 93 13.56 -4.27 3.45
C ILE A 93 13.04 -2.91 2.97
N VAL A 94 12.17 -2.26 3.76
CA VAL A 94 11.60 -0.96 3.41
C VAL A 94 12.69 0.12 3.33
N THR A 95 13.66 0.12 4.25
CA THR A 95 14.81 1.03 4.17
C THR A 95 15.64 0.80 2.90
N THR A 96 15.84 -0.46 2.53
CA THR A 96 16.59 -0.79 1.30
C THR A 96 15.85 -0.28 0.07
N LEU A 97 14.54 -0.51 0.00
CA LEU A 97 13.69 0.00 -1.08
C LEU A 97 13.73 1.54 -1.13
N ASP A 98 13.68 2.20 0.03
CA ASP A 98 13.74 3.66 0.13
C ASP A 98 15.06 4.22 -0.43
N VAL A 99 16.17 3.64 -0.04
CA VAL A 99 17.50 4.05 -0.55
C VAL A 99 17.65 3.79 -2.05
N LEU A 100 17.25 2.61 -2.53
CA LEU A 100 17.38 2.24 -3.94
C LEU A 100 16.42 3.02 -4.85
N SER A 101 15.28 3.43 -4.33
CA SER A 101 14.30 4.25 -5.07
C SER A 101 14.52 5.76 -4.95
N GLY A 102 15.52 6.22 -4.19
CA GLY A 102 15.74 7.65 -3.97
C GLY A 102 14.70 8.33 -3.08
N GLY A 103 14.21 7.62 -2.04
CA GLY A 103 13.26 8.18 -1.05
C GLY A 103 11.79 8.01 -1.45
N ARG A 104 11.44 7.02 -2.27
CA ARG A 104 10.07 6.81 -2.75
C ARG A 104 9.33 5.65 -2.09
N ALA A 105 9.96 4.93 -1.16
CA ALA A 105 9.33 3.79 -0.50
C ALA A 105 8.34 4.22 0.58
N TRP A 106 7.20 3.52 0.63
CA TRP A 106 6.23 3.59 1.71
C TRP A 106 6.04 2.19 2.32
N LEU A 107 5.81 2.12 3.62
CA LEU A 107 5.36 0.90 4.28
C LEU A 107 3.84 0.84 4.27
N GLY A 108 3.25 0.05 3.37
CA GLY A 108 1.84 -0.30 3.47
C GLY A 108 1.68 -1.57 4.32
N ILE A 109 0.91 -1.53 5.41
CA ILE A 109 0.83 -2.64 6.36
C ILE A 109 -0.59 -2.85 6.91
N GLY A 110 -0.91 -4.09 7.28
CA GLY A 110 -2.15 -4.50 7.94
C GLY A 110 -1.97 -5.75 8.78
N ALA A 111 -3.05 -6.18 9.44
CA ALA A 111 -3.01 -7.32 10.38
C ALA A 111 -2.97 -8.70 9.70
N ALA A 112 -2.92 -8.78 8.37
CA ALA A 112 -3.15 -9.96 7.55
C ALA A 112 -4.58 -10.53 7.66
N TRP A 113 -5.01 -11.30 6.67
CA TRP A 113 -6.34 -11.92 6.67
C TRP A 113 -6.39 -13.26 5.93
N ASN A 114 -5.54 -13.48 4.92
CA ASN A 114 -5.54 -14.71 4.13
C ASN A 114 -4.78 -15.82 4.87
N GLU A 115 -5.54 -16.78 5.41
CA GLU A 115 -4.99 -17.90 6.16
C GLU A 115 -4.46 -19.03 5.24
N GLU A 116 -5.02 -19.15 4.04
CA GLU A 116 -4.73 -20.22 3.10
C GLU A 116 -3.24 -20.20 2.69
N GLU A 117 -2.74 -19.10 2.20
CA GLU A 117 -1.33 -18.96 1.81
C GLU A 117 -0.37 -19.13 2.99
N SER A 118 -0.75 -18.59 4.17
CA SER A 118 0.05 -18.71 5.37
C SER A 118 0.22 -20.20 5.77
N ARG A 119 -0.87 -20.97 5.79
CA ARG A 119 -0.83 -22.40 6.06
C ARG A 119 -0.09 -23.16 4.97
N GLY A 120 -0.33 -22.82 3.70
CA GLY A 120 0.31 -23.45 2.54
C GLY A 120 1.83 -23.34 2.56
N LEU A 121 2.35 -22.21 3.03
CA LEU A 121 3.80 -21.92 3.10
C LEU A 121 4.41 -22.17 4.49
N GLY A 122 3.62 -22.64 5.48
CA GLY A 122 4.10 -22.88 6.84
C GLY A 122 4.38 -21.59 7.61
N ILE A 123 3.81 -20.46 7.20
CA ILE A 123 3.90 -19.18 7.91
C ILE A 123 2.91 -19.20 9.08
N PRO A 124 3.34 -18.89 10.32
CA PRO A 124 2.44 -18.84 11.46
C PRO A 124 1.29 -17.85 11.25
N PHE A 125 0.05 -18.30 11.46
CA PHE A 125 -1.14 -17.46 11.34
C PHE A 125 -1.92 -17.46 12.66
N PRO A 126 -1.53 -16.62 13.62
CA PRO A 126 -2.17 -16.59 14.93
C PRO A 126 -3.57 -15.98 14.88
N PRO A 127 -4.36 -16.13 15.97
CA PRO A 127 -5.68 -15.50 16.08
C PRO A 127 -5.62 -13.98 15.84
N VAL A 128 -6.73 -13.42 15.37
CA VAL A 128 -6.81 -12.00 14.99
C VAL A 128 -6.34 -11.03 16.10
N ALA A 129 -6.60 -11.35 17.37
CA ALA A 129 -6.17 -10.51 18.49
C ALA A 129 -4.64 -10.41 18.54
N GLU A 130 -3.94 -11.54 18.41
CA GLU A 130 -2.47 -11.60 18.41
C GLU A 130 -1.89 -10.94 17.14
N ARG A 131 -2.54 -11.10 15.97
CA ARG A 131 -2.08 -10.41 14.75
C ARG A 131 -2.08 -8.89 14.91
N PHE A 132 -3.05 -8.33 15.62
CA PHE A 132 -3.06 -6.90 15.94
C PHE A 132 -1.98 -6.51 16.97
N GLU A 133 -1.69 -7.36 17.95
CA GLU A 133 -0.57 -7.13 18.88
C GLU A 133 0.77 -7.14 18.13
N ARG A 134 0.96 -8.11 17.23
CA ARG A 134 2.14 -8.19 16.35
C ARG A 134 2.24 -7.01 15.39
N LEU A 135 1.13 -6.53 14.85
CA LEU A 135 1.10 -5.33 14.01
C LEU A 135 1.59 -4.11 14.80
N GLU A 136 1.10 -3.92 16.02
CA GLU A 136 1.53 -2.78 16.85
C GLU A 136 3.03 -2.86 17.19
N GLU A 137 3.54 -4.02 17.60
CA GLU A 137 4.97 -4.20 17.86
C GLU A 137 5.81 -4.02 16.56
N THR A 138 5.30 -4.46 15.41
CA THR A 138 5.97 -4.23 14.12
C THR A 138 6.10 -2.76 13.80
N LEU A 139 5.04 -1.96 14.00
CA LEU A 139 5.08 -0.51 13.82
C LEU A 139 6.10 0.16 14.75
N GLN A 140 6.11 -0.22 16.02
CA GLN A 140 7.05 0.29 17.02
C GLN A 140 8.51 -0.04 16.66
N ILE A 141 8.79 -1.29 16.25
CA ILE A 141 10.12 -1.74 15.84
C ILE A 141 10.58 -0.99 14.58
N CYS A 142 9.72 -0.83 13.58
CA CYS A 142 10.05 -0.08 12.38
C CYS A 142 10.42 1.38 12.73
N LEU A 143 9.60 2.06 13.52
CA LEU A 143 9.86 3.43 13.96
C LEU A 143 11.14 3.55 14.78
N GLN A 144 11.40 2.61 15.72
CA GLN A 144 12.64 2.58 16.49
C GLN A 144 13.87 2.41 15.58
N MET A 145 13.83 1.45 14.64
CA MET A 145 14.96 1.22 13.72
C MET A 145 15.20 2.42 12.79
N TRP A 146 14.15 3.09 12.35
CA TRP A 146 14.26 4.27 11.49
C TRP A 146 14.74 5.51 12.24
N SER A 147 14.42 5.64 13.53
CA SER A 147 14.98 6.73 14.36
C SER A 147 16.47 6.57 14.62
N GLY A 148 17.01 5.36 14.43
CA GLY A 148 18.40 5.03 14.74
C GLY A 148 18.63 4.69 16.23
N ASP A 149 17.58 4.42 16.99
CA ASP A 149 17.69 3.91 18.35
C ASP A 149 18.09 2.43 18.31
N GLU A 150 19.30 2.12 18.75
CA GLU A 150 19.91 0.79 18.80
C GLU A 150 19.66 0.05 20.12
N SER A 151 18.89 0.63 21.04
CA SER A 151 18.57 -0.02 22.31
C SER A 151 17.76 -1.31 22.08
N PRO A 152 17.89 -2.32 22.96
CA PRO A 152 17.10 -3.54 22.81
C PRO A 152 15.61 -3.27 22.83
N TYR A 153 14.86 -3.88 21.90
CA TYR A 153 13.40 -3.92 21.93
C TYR A 153 12.94 -5.17 22.69
N GLN A 154 12.05 -5.01 23.65
CA GLN A 154 11.51 -6.09 24.50
C GLN A 154 9.98 -6.06 24.42
N GLY A 155 9.42 -6.67 23.39
CA GLY A 155 7.98 -6.82 23.21
C GLY A 155 7.46 -8.15 23.75
N ARG A 156 6.17 -8.36 23.65
CA ARG A 156 5.51 -9.62 23.97
C ARG A 156 5.79 -10.69 22.92
N HIS A 157 5.84 -10.31 21.66
CA HIS A 157 5.96 -11.20 20.50
C HIS A 157 7.34 -11.14 19.87
N TYR A 158 8.04 -10.02 20.00
CA TYR A 158 9.34 -9.79 19.38
C TYR A 158 10.36 -9.25 20.37
N GLN A 159 11.59 -9.78 20.30
CA GLN A 159 12.74 -9.30 21.05
C GLN A 159 13.90 -9.07 20.08
N LEU A 160 14.47 -7.87 20.09
CA LEU A 160 15.62 -7.50 19.29
C LEU A 160 16.75 -7.06 20.23
N ALA A 161 17.88 -7.73 20.17
CA ALA A 161 19.03 -7.42 21.02
C ALA A 161 19.71 -6.10 20.64
N ARG A 162 19.76 -5.80 19.33
CA ARG A 162 20.35 -4.58 18.79
C ARG A 162 19.77 -4.29 17.40
N PRO A 163 18.73 -3.47 17.28
CA PRO A 163 18.02 -3.19 16.02
C PRO A 163 18.79 -2.21 15.11
N LEU A 164 19.93 -2.66 14.58
CA LEU A 164 20.75 -1.87 13.65
C LEU A 164 20.09 -1.69 12.28
N ASN A 165 20.07 -0.45 11.78
CA ASN A 165 19.53 -0.15 10.46
C ASN A 165 20.42 0.84 9.68
N TYR A 166 21.39 0.30 8.96
CA TYR A 166 22.29 1.04 8.05
C TYR A 166 22.28 0.40 6.66
N PRO A 167 22.28 1.22 5.54
CA PRO A 167 22.20 2.68 5.56
C PRO A 167 20.91 3.16 6.23
N LYS A 168 20.83 4.44 6.61
CA LYS A 168 19.58 5.06 7.03
C LYS A 168 18.67 5.29 5.84
N ALA A 169 17.37 5.35 6.07
CA ALA A 169 16.39 5.78 5.05
C ALA A 169 16.70 7.19 4.55
N LEU A 170 16.37 7.48 3.30
CA LEU A 170 16.44 8.82 2.72
C LEU A 170 15.22 9.65 3.08
N SER A 171 14.07 9.00 3.22
CA SER A 171 12.81 9.64 3.64
C SER A 171 12.92 10.16 5.07
N ALA A 172 12.48 11.41 5.30
CA ALA A 172 12.52 12.07 6.59
C ALA A 172 11.09 12.39 7.09
N PRO A 173 10.77 12.11 8.37
CA PRO A 173 11.63 11.53 9.41
C PRO A 173 11.87 10.02 9.24
N HIS A 174 11.10 9.33 8.42
CA HIS A 174 11.17 7.91 8.07
C HIS A 174 10.32 7.64 6.82
N PRO A 175 10.43 6.46 6.18
CA PRO A 175 9.49 6.05 5.13
C PRO A 175 8.05 6.15 5.64
N PRO A 176 7.13 6.82 4.91
CA PRO A 176 5.77 6.97 5.37
C PRO A 176 5.06 5.62 5.56
N ILE A 177 4.18 5.56 6.55
CA ILE A 177 3.39 4.37 6.89
C ILE A 177 1.96 4.56 6.40
N LEU A 178 1.48 3.62 5.59
CA LEU A 178 0.08 3.49 5.22
C LEU A 178 -0.50 2.24 5.91
N ILE A 179 -1.57 2.40 6.68
CA ILE A 179 -2.26 1.27 7.30
C ILE A 179 -3.54 0.97 6.51
N GLY A 180 -3.64 -0.27 6.00
CA GLY A 180 -4.80 -0.73 5.26
C GLY A 180 -5.81 -1.49 6.13
N GLY A 181 -7.09 -1.33 5.79
CA GLY A 181 -8.20 -2.02 6.43
C GLY A 181 -9.18 -1.08 7.11
N SER A 182 -10.41 -1.60 7.32
CA SER A 182 -11.56 -0.80 7.72
C SER A 182 -12.04 -1.06 9.16
N GLY A 183 -11.23 -1.70 10.00
CA GLY A 183 -11.56 -2.06 11.38
C GLY A 183 -11.60 -0.86 12.30
N GLU A 184 -12.80 -0.49 12.76
CA GLU A 184 -13.03 0.75 13.54
C GLU A 184 -12.33 0.79 14.88
N ARG A 185 -12.23 -0.35 15.58
CA ARG A 185 -11.74 -0.40 16.97
C ARG A 185 -10.23 -0.44 17.10
N LYS A 186 -9.53 -1.10 16.16
CA LYS A 186 -8.07 -1.28 16.22
C LYS A 186 -7.37 -0.65 15.02
N THR A 187 -7.79 -0.97 13.80
CA THR A 187 -7.10 -0.47 12.59
C THR A 187 -7.12 1.05 12.55
N LEU A 188 -8.27 1.70 12.66
CA LEU A 188 -8.36 3.16 12.60
C LEU A 188 -7.68 3.83 13.80
N ARG A 189 -7.64 3.19 14.97
CA ARG A 189 -6.82 3.69 16.09
C ARG A 189 -5.33 3.63 15.78
N PHE A 190 -4.85 2.56 15.15
CA PHE A 190 -3.44 2.49 14.76
C PHE A 190 -3.10 3.48 13.63
N VAL A 191 -4.04 3.75 12.73
CA VAL A 191 -3.91 4.86 11.76
C VAL A 191 -3.67 6.17 12.49
N ALA A 192 -4.54 6.54 13.42
CA ALA A 192 -4.42 7.78 14.20
C ALA A 192 -3.09 7.87 14.96
N ARG A 193 -2.59 6.75 15.48
CA ARG A 193 -1.41 6.72 16.34
C ARG A 193 -0.08 6.66 15.57
N TYR A 194 -0.03 5.98 14.43
CA TYR A 194 1.24 5.62 13.80
C TYR A 194 1.36 6.03 12.33
N ALA A 195 0.24 6.21 11.60
CA ALA A 195 0.29 6.28 10.15
C ALA A 195 0.31 7.70 9.59
N GLN A 196 0.91 7.87 8.43
CA GLN A 196 0.82 9.06 7.58
C GLN A 196 -0.32 8.94 6.58
N ALA A 197 -0.81 7.70 6.33
CA ALA A 197 -1.97 7.47 5.47
C ALA A 197 -2.79 6.27 5.94
N CYS A 198 -4.05 6.22 5.51
CA CYS A 198 -4.87 5.00 5.59
C CYS A 198 -5.38 4.63 4.20
N ASN A 199 -5.67 3.33 3.99
CA ASN A 199 -6.41 2.88 2.82
C ASN A 199 -7.67 2.16 3.25
N LEU A 200 -8.82 2.68 2.79
CA LEU A 200 -10.14 2.13 3.06
C LEU A 200 -10.74 1.50 1.81
N PHE A 201 -11.54 0.46 1.97
CA PHE A 201 -12.33 -0.08 0.89
C PHE A 201 -13.62 0.72 0.70
N PRO A 202 -14.09 0.92 -0.54
CA PRO A 202 -15.36 1.58 -0.80
C PRO A 202 -16.52 0.80 -0.17
N GLY A 203 -17.53 1.53 0.29
CA GLY A 203 -18.71 0.94 0.91
C GLY A 203 -19.64 1.98 1.53
N PRO A 204 -20.86 1.58 1.92
CA PRO A 204 -21.89 2.50 2.40
C PRO A 204 -21.52 3.19 3.73
N ASP A 205 -20.59 2.63 4.50
CA ASP A 205 -20.16 3.18 5.81
C ASP A 205 -18.87 3.99 5.70
N LEU A 206 -18.44 4.36 4.51
CA LEU A 206 -17.14 5.04 4.32
C LEU A 206 -17.06 6.36 5.08
N ALA A 207 -18.11 7.20 5.02
CA ALA A 207 -18.17 8.45 5.78
C ALA A 207 -18.09 8.20 7.30
N ARG A 208 -18.84 7.21 7.82
CA ARG A 208 -18.77 6.84 9.25
C ARG A 208 -17.37 6.41 9.67
N LYS A 209 -16.62 5.73 8.80
CA LYS A 209 -15.23 5.34 9.11
C LYS A 209 -14.30 6.52 9.23
N LEU A 210 -14.51 7.57 8.43
CA LEU A 210 -13.78 8.83 8.56
C LEU A 210 -14.10 9.55 9.87
N ASP A 211 -15.37 9.54 10.31
CA ASP A 211 -15.76 10.10 11.62
C ASP A 211 -15.11 9.33 12.78
N VAL A 212 -15.07 7.98 12.68
CA VAL A 212 -14.39 7.14 13.68
C VAL A 212 -12.88 7.41 13.69
N LEU A 213 -12.25 7.58 12.54
CA LEU A 213 -10.83 7.96 12.47
C LEU A 213 -10.60 9.32 13.13
N ARG A 214 -11.45 10.31 12.87
CA ARG A 214 -11.38 11.64 13.50
C ARG A 214 -11.46 11.55 15.02
N ALA A 215 -12.42 10.76 15.53
CA ALA A 215 -12.55 10.54 16.97
C ALA A 215 -11.31 9.86 17.60
N HIS A 216 -10.66 8.94 16.87
CA HIS A 216 -9.39 8.36 17.32
C HIS A 216 -8.25 9.38 17.28
N CYS A 217 -8.20 10.26 16.29
CA CYS A 217 -7.20 11.34 16.24
C CYS A 217 -7.36 12.28 17.43
N ASP A 218 -8.58 12.68 17.75
CA ASP A 218 -8.88 13.51 18.94
C ASP A 218 -8.40 12.82 20.24
N ALA A 219 -8.65 11.51 20.37
CA ALA A 219 -8.24 10.73 21.54
C ALA A 219 -6.72 10.54 21.66
N GLU A 220 -6.00 10.45 20.54
CA GLU A 220 -4.54 10.32 20.49
C GLU A 220 -3.82 11.69 20.45
N GLY A 221 -4.58 12.80 20.42
CA GLY A 221 -4.04 14.18 20.35
C GLY A 221 -3.33 14.48 19.03
N ARG A 222 -3.78 13.88 17.93
CA ARG A 222 -3.20 14.02 16.61
C ARG A 222 -4.10 14.82 15.67
N ASP A 223 -3.51 15.66 14.83
CA ASP A 223 -4.24 16.33 13.77
C ASP A 223 -4.72 15.32 12.72
N TYR A 224 -6.03 15.26 12.51
CA TYR A 224 -6.67 14.40 11.51
C TYR A 224 -6.22 14.74 10.08
N ASP A 225 -5.92 16.00 9.79
CA ASP A 225 -5.57 16.46 8.45
C ASP A 225 -4.12 16.12 8.07
N GLU A 226 -3.27 15.73 9.04
CA GLU A 226 -1.94 15.14 8.77
C GLU A 226 -2.00 13.73 8.16
N ILE A 227 -3.16 13.06 8.22
CA ILE A 227 -3.32 11.71 7.70
C ILE A 227 -3.92 11.78 6.29
N GLU A 228 -3.20 11.27 5.30
CA GLU A 228 -3.70 11.13 3.93
C GLU A 228 -4.75 10.00 3.88
N LYS A 229 -6.00 10.35 3.61
CA LYS A 229 -7.09 9.38 3.46
C LYS A 229 -7.11 8.89 2.03
N THR A 230 -6.84 7.59 1.83
CA THR A 230 -6.88 6.96 0.51
C THR A 230 -8.00 5.91 0.45
N CYS A 231 -8.62 5.77 -0.72
CA CYS A 231 -9.66 4.78 -0.98
C CYS A 231 -9.21 3.80 -2.05
N TYR A 232 -9.50 2.51 -1.85
CA TYR A 232 -9.34 1.53 -2.93
C TYR A 232 -10.34 1.81 -4.04
N PHE A 233 -9.87 1.78 -5.29
CA PHE A 233 -10.70 2.10 -6.45
C PHE A 233 -10.42 1.17 -7.63
N ILE A 234 -11.42 0.88 -8.45
CA ILE A 234 -11.22 0.15 -9.70
C ILE A 234 -11.42 1.15 -10.85
N PHE A 235 -10.34 1.42 -11.56
CA PHE A 235 -10.33 2.33 -12.70
C PHE A 235 -10.72 1.55 -13.95
N ASP A 236 -11.94 1.73 -14.43
CA ASP A 236 -12.43 1.23 -15.71
C ASP A 236 -12.78 2.43 -16.61
N VAL A 237 -11.84 2.84 -17.44
CA VAL A 237 -12.04 3.95 -18.39
C VAL A 237 -12.62 3.50 -19.72
N GLY A 238 -12.88 2.20 -19.91
CA GLY A 238 -13.26 1.61 -21.18
C GLY A 238 -12.07 1.45 -22.13
N GLU A 239 -12.30 0.85 -23.29
CA GLU A 239 -11.23 0.58 -24.27
C GLU A 239 -10.65 1.84 -24.93
N LYS A 240 -11.46 2.90 -25.04
CA LYS A 240 -11.10 4.16 -25.74
C LYS A 240 -11.34 5.40 -24.88
N GLY A 241 -11.47 5.25 -23.57
CA GLY A 241 -11.73 6.37 -22.67
C GLY A 241 -13.21 6.76 -22.53
N GLU A 242 -14.13 6.01 -23.11
CA GLU A 242 -15.56 6.33 -23.10
C GLU A 242 -16.20 6.41 -21.71
N LYS A 243 -15.52 5.89 -20.69
CA LYS A 243 -15.94 5.97 -19.29
C LYS A 243 -15.11 6.95 -18.45
N ALA A 244 -14.13 7.65 -19.03
CA ALA A 244 -13.23 8.53 -18.28
C ALA A 244 -13.98 9.60 -17.47
N ALA A 245 -15.00 10.24 -18.07
CA ALA A 245 -15.83 11.22 -17.37
C ALA A 245 -16.57 10.62 -16.16
N GLN A 246 -17.08 9.40 -16.27
CA GLN A 246 -17.72 8.69 -15.15
C GLN A 246 -16.72 8.40 -14.02
N VAL A 247 -15.49 8.02 -14.37
CA VAL A 247 -14.41 7.83 -13.38
C VAL A 247 -14.10 9.13 -12.64
N VAL A 248 -14.01 10.25 -13.37
CA VAL A 248 -13.82 11.59 -12.78
C VAL A 248 -14.94 11.94 -11.81
N ASP A 249 -16.21 11.72 -12.19
CA ASP A 249 -17.35 12.00 -11.31
C ASP A 249 -17.31 11.16 -10.02
N GLN A 250 -16.96 9.86 -10.12
CA GLN A 250 -16.82 8.98 -8.97
C GLN A 250 -15.70 9.42 -8.03
N LEU A 251 -14.57 9.85 -8.58
CA LEU A 251 -13.44 10.40 -7.82
C LEU A 251 -13.81 11.74 -7.16
N GLY A 252 -14.61 12.56 -7.83
CA GLY A 252 -15.20 13.76 -7.26
C GLY A 252 -16.01 13.47 -6.00
N GLY A 253 -16.86 12.44 -6.02
CA GLY A 253 -17.60 12.00 -4.84
C GLY A 253 -16.70 11.52 -3.68
N LEU A 254 -15.56 10.89 -3.96
CA LEU A 254 -14.57 10.54 -2.93
C LEU A 254 -13.89 11.79 -2.36
N ALA A 255 -13.53 12.76 -3.21
CA ALA A 255 -12.93 14.01 -2.80
C ALA A 255 -13.87 14.84 -1.89
N GLU A 256 -15.17 14.91 -2.22
CA GLU A 256 -16.19 15.55 -1.40
C GLU A 256 -16.33 14.91 -0.01
N MET A 257 -16.10 13.59 0.10
CA MET A 257 -16.03 12.91 1.40
C MET A 257 -14.73 13.18 2.18
N GLY A 258 -13.71 13.80 1.57
CA GLY A 258 -12.42 14.13 2.19
C GLY A 258 -11.29 13.14 1.91
N PHE A 259 -11.40 12.31 0.87
CA PHE A 259 -10.28 11.49 0.39
C PHE A 259 -9.33 12.31 -0.48
N GLN A 260 -8.02 12.14 -0.28
CA GLN A 260 -6.97 12.82 -1.04
C GLN A 260 -6.37 11.96 -2.15
N ALA A 261 -6.53 10.63 -2.08
CA ALA A 261 -6.05 9.73 -3.12
C ALA A 261 -6.98 8.54 -3.35
N ALA A 262 -7.00 8.05 -4.58
CA ALA A 262 -7.58 6.78 -4.96
C ALA A 262 -6.46 5.86 -5.47
N ILE A 263 -6.33 4.66 -4.89
CA ILE A 263 -5.30 3.68 -5.26
C ILE A 263 -5.97 2.37 -5.58
N GLY A 264 -5.73 1.81 -6.77
CA GLY A 264 -6.33 0.53 -7.08
C GLY A 264 -6.06 -0.02 -8.47
N ALA A 265 -6.83 -1.04 -8.84
CA ALA A 265 -6.64 -1.76 -10.08
C ALA A 265 -7.11 -0.95 -11.29
N VAL A 266 -6.37 -1.06 -12.39
CA VAL A 266 -6.79 -0.53 -13.69
C VAL A 266 -7.21 -1.71 -14.57
N ALA A 267 -8.45 -1.67 -15.08
CA ALA A 267 -8.94 -2.67 -15.99
C ALA A 267 -8.09 -2.68 -17.29
N GLY A 268 -7.64 -3.86 -17.69
CA GLY A 268 -6.80 -4.00 -18.88
C GLY A 268 -5.37 -3.46 -18.71
N VAL A 269 -4.82 -3.41 -17.50
CA VAL A 269 -3.51 -2.81 -17.17
C VAL A 269 -2.35 -3.29 -18.04
N TRP A 270 -2.40 -4.52 -18.54
CA TRP A 270 -1.36 -5.11 -19.40
C TRP A 270 -1.37 -4.57 -20.85
N ASP A 271 -2.48 -3.98 -21.28
CA ASP A 271 -2.52 -3.06 -22.41
C ASP A 271 -2.41 -1.64 -21.82
N VAL A 272 -1.26 -1.00 -21.98
CA VAL A 272 -0.96 0.28 -21.31
C VAL A 272 -1.89 1.44 -21.71
N THR A 273 -2.70 1.28 -22.76
CA THR A 273 -3.68 2.29 -23.24
C THR A 273 -4.57 2.86 -22.12
N PRO A 274 -5.14 2.05 -21.19
CA PRO A 274 -5.91 2.60 -20.07
C PRO A 274 -5.09 3.52 -19.15
N LEU A 275 -3.80 3.23 -18.97
CA LEU A 275 -2.91 4.09 -18.16
C LEU A 275 -2.66 5.44 -18.85
N GLU A 276 -2.45 5.43 -20.16
CA GLU A 276 -2.27 6.64 -20.95
C GLU A 276 -3.53 7.51 -20.93
N ILE A 277 -4.72 6.90 -21.06
CA ILE A 277 -6.02 7.60 -20.97
C ILE A 277 -6.20 8.21 -19.58
N ILE A 278 -5.92 7.45 -18.50
CA ILE A 278 -6.01 7.98 -17.13
C ILE A 278 -5.06 9.17 -16.96
N GLY A 279 -3.84 9.08 -17.49
CA GLY A 279 -2.86 10.17 -17.45
C GLY A 279 -3.30 11.41 -18.21
N ALA A 280 -3.92 11.23 -19.38
CA ALA A 280 -4.33 12.33 -20.25
C ALA A 280 -5.65 13.00 -19.82
N GLU A 281 -6.62 12.23 -19.31
CA GLU A 281 -7.99 12.70 -19.09
C GLU A 281 -8.40 12.73 -17.61
N VAL A 282 -8.03 11.71 -16.81
CA VAL A 282 -8.51 11.59 -15.43
C VAL A 282 -7.61 12.38 -14.47
N ILE A 283 -6.30 12.15 -14.48
CA ILE A 283 -5.37 12.78 -13.53
C ILE A 283 -5.44 14.31 -13.59
N PRO A 284 -5.42 14.97 -14.78
CA PRO A 284 -5.56 16.42 -14.84
C PRO A 284 -6.92 16.93 -14.34
N ALA A 285 -8.01 16.20 -14.65
CA ALA A 285 -9.36 16.59 -14.25
C ALA A 285 -9.56 16.55 -12.72
N VAL A 286 -8.90 15.61 -12.01
CA VAL A 286 -9.03 15.47 -10.56
C VAL A 286 -7.91 16.16 -9.78
N ALA A 287 -6.94 16.77 -10.42
CA ALA A 287 -5.79 17.39 -9.77
C ALA A 287 -6.17 18.55 -8.83
N ALA A 288 -7.29 19.22 -9.11
CA ALA A 288 -7.79 20.36 -8.33
C ALA A 288 -8.79 19.97 -7.22
N LEU A 289 -9.15 18.67 -7.12
CA LEU A 289 -10.07 18.15 -6.11
C LEU A 289 -9.41 17.90 -4.76
#